data_3a3a7a6d18e2aab7f118f67e5bf44ac5
#
_entry.id   3a3a7a6d18e2aab7f118f67e5bf44ac5
#
_cell.length_a   1.000
_cell.length_b   1.000
_cell.length_c   1.000
_cell.angle_alpha   90.00
_cell.angle_beta   90.00
_cell.angle_gamma   90.00
#
_symmetry.space_group_name_H-M   'P 1'
#
loop_
_entity.id
_entity.type
_entity.pdbx_description
1 polymer ?
#
loop_
_entity_poly.entity_id
_entity_poly.type
_entity_poly.pdbx_seq_one_letter_code
_entity_poly.pdbx_strand_id
1 'polypeptide(L)'
;EIKKSLNTLKIDKLPEIICEPGRALVAESGSTIVRVNLRKKQKLYINDGTYGTLFDGGVPNIVYPSRLITNGRMISKKMTAFDFYGPTCDSMDYMKGPFILPNNIKENDYIELGQLGAYGLTFRTQFNGFYSDKIFEVEDEPVMTMYDKDKSKSYLVA
;
A
#
# COMPACT_ATOMS: atom_id res chain seq x y z
N GLU A 1 8.59 -3.89 22.30
CA GLU A 1 9.62 -4.61 21.55
C GLU A 1 11.02 -3.97 21.77
N ILE A 2 11.28 -2.69 21.44
CA ILE A 2 12.60 -2.04 21.55
C ILE A 2 13.19 -2.20 22.97
N LYS A 3 12.43 -1.83 24.02
CA LYS A 3 12.87 -2.00 25.42
C LYS A 3 13.22 -3.45 25.76
N LYS A 4 12.41 -4.40 25.27
CA LYS A 4 12.66 -5.83 25.48
C LYS A 4 13.94 -6.29 24.81
N SER A 5 14.17 -5.88 23.57
CA SER A 5 15.39 -6.19 22.84
C SER A 5 16.63 -5.59 23.51
N LEU A 6 16.55 -4.34 23.97
CA LEU A 6 17.63 -3.68 24.67
C LEU A 6 18.03 -4.38 25.98
N ASN A 7 17.06 -4.90 26.72
CA ASN A 7 17.32 -5.65 27.94
C ASN A 7 18.05 -6.98 27.70
N THR A 8 18.09 -7.46 26.46
CA THR A 8 18.86 -8.67 26.09
C THR A 8 20.32 -8.36 25.76
N LEU A 9 20.65 -7.08 25.56
CA LEU A 9 22.03 -6.67 25.28
C LEU A 9 22.87 -6.69 26.57
N LYS A 10 23.97 -7.37 26.53
CA LYS A 10 24.96 -7.42 27.65
C LYS A 10 25.91 -6.22 27.53
N ILE A 11 25.41 -5.02 27.77
CA ILE A 11 26.20 -3.78 27.77
C ILE A 11 26.02 -3.07 29.11
N ASP A 12 27.10 -2.53 29.66
CA ASP A 12 27.14 -1.91 30.99
C ASP A 12 26.33 -0.62 31.05
N LYS A 13 26.28 0.11 29.93
CA LYS A 13 25.50 1.37 29.80
C LYS A 13 24.74 1.37 28.49
N LEU A 14 23.42 1.46 28.56
CA LEU A 14 22.57 1.62 27.39
C LEU A 14 22.83 2.99 26.73
N PRO A 15 22.92 3.06 25.39
CA PRO A 15 23.00 4.32 24.68
C PRO A 15 21.69 5.11 24.80
N GLU A 16 21.77 6.40 24.55
CA GLU A 16 20.57 7.21 24.28
C GLU A 16 19.87 6.68 23.03
N ILE A 17 18.54 6.59 23.11
CA ILE A 17 17.72 6.05 22.02
C ILE A 17 16.93 7.20 21.42
N ILE A 18 17.18 7.47 20.15
CA ILE A 18 16.47 8.46 19.34
C ILE A 18 15.69 7.71 18.26
N CYS A 19 14.42 8.09 18.04
CA CYS A 19 13.58 7.55 16.97
C CYS A 19 13.14 8.68 16.04
N GLU A 20 13.22 8.43 14.75
CA GLU A 20 12.77 9.34 13.69
C GLU A 20 11.67 8.65 12.86
N PRO A 21 10.46 8.46 13.40
CA PRO A 21 9.40 7.76 12.70
C PRO A 21 8.91 8.60 11.51
N GLY A 22 8.90 8.01 10.33
CA GLY A 22 8.39 8.59 9.09
C GLY A 22 7.11 7.89 8.65
N ARG A 23 7.22 6.79 7.92
CA ARG A 23 6.08 6.02 7.38
C ARG A 23 5.03 5.70 8.45
N ALA A 24 5.43 5.32 9.64
CA ALA A 24 4.52 4.96 10.73
C ALA A 24 3.53 6.09 11.10
N LEU A 25 3.86 7.35 10.86
CA LEU A 25 3.00 8.49 11.18
C LEU A 25 2.04 8.88 10.04
N VAL A 26 2.44 8.64 8.79
CA VAL A 26 1.71 9.20 7.64
C VAL A 26 1.24 8.16 6.62
N ALA A 27 1.57 6.88 6.80
CA ALA A 27 1.22 5.85 5.82
C ALA A 27 -0.28 5.80 5.53
N GLU A 28 -1.13 5.91 6.54
CA GLU A 28 -2.58 5.82 6.42
C GLU A 28 -3.23 7.06 5.77
N SER A 29 -2.51 8.17 5.65
CA SER A 29 -3.04 9.41 5.08
C SER A 29 -3.21 9.39 3.57
N GLY A 30 -2.82 8.32 2.88
CA GLY A 30 -2.93 8.24 1.44
C GLY A 30 -3.18 6.84 0.91
N SER A 31 -3.96 6.79 -0.16
CA SER A 31 -4.18 5.59 -0.97
C SER A 31 -4.07 5.91 -2.45
N THR A 32 -3.86 4.89 -3.26
CA THR A 32 -3.89 4.98 -4.72
C THR A 32 -5.02 4.12 -5.25
N ILE A 33 -5.82 4.68 -6.17
CA ILE A 33 -6.84 3.93 -6.90
C ILE A 33 -6.29 3.57 -8.26
N VAL A 34 -6.19 2.28 -8.53
CA VAL A 34 -5.74 1.75 -9.81
C VAL A 34 -6.87 1.01 -10.52
N ARG A 35 -6.83 1.03 -11.86
CA ARG A 35 -7.76 0.27 -12.70
C ARG A 35 -7.11 -1.02 -13.18
N VAL A 36 -7.88 -2.11 -13.17
CA VAL A 36 -7.49 -3.37 -13.79
C VAL A 36 -7.66 -3.26 -15.31
N ASN A 37 -6.56 -3.24 -16.04
CA ASN A 37 -6.56 -3.20 -17.51
C ASN A 37 -6.74 -4.58 -18.13
N LEU A 38 -6.16 -5.62 -17.51
CA LEU A 38 -6.23 -7.00 -17.97
C LEU A 38 -6.09 -7.95 -16.79
N ARG A 39 -6.81 -9.06 -16.85
CA ARG A 39 -6.64 -10.20 -15.92
C ARG A 39 -6.20 -11.46 -16.66
N LYS A 40 -5.11 -12.09 -16.20
CA LYS A 40 -4.67 -13.43 -16.64
C LYS A 40 -4.51 -14.34 -15.42
N LYS A 41 -5.51 -15.17 -15.14
CA LYS A 41 -5.54 -16.04 -13.94
C LYS A 41 -5.40 -15.21 -12.66
N GLN A 42 -4.31 -15.39 -11.90
CA GLN A 42 -3.97 -14.63 -10.68
C GLN A 42 -3.04 -13.44 -10.93
N LYS A 43 -2.91 -12.98 -12.15
CA LYS A 43 -2.12 -11.81 -12.54
C LYS A 43 -3.04 -10.67 -12.95
N LEU A 44 -2.89 -9.51 -12.33
CA LEU A 44 -3.62 -8.30 -12.69
C LEU A 44 -2.64 -7.28 -13.28
N TYR A 45 -2.96 -6.82 -14.48
CA TYR A 45 -2.25 -5.73 -15.14
C TYR A 45 -3.01 -4.45 -14.83
N ILE A 46 -2.36 -3.50 -14.19
CA ILE A 46 -2.97 -2.27 -13.69
C ILE A 46 -2.35 -1.04 -14.32
N ASN A 47 -3.00 0.11 -14.19
CA ASN A 47 -2.58 1.36 -14.83
C ASN A 47 -1.57 2.19 -14.02
N ASP A 48 -1.07 1.65 -12.91
CA ASP A 48 0.03 2.22 -12.13
C ASP A 48 1.00 1.09 -11.74
N GLY A 49 2.19 1.41 -11.25
CA GLY A 49 3.19 0.40 -10.96
C GLY A 49 4.38 0.93 -10.17
N THR A 50 5.50 0.20 -10.27
CA THR A 50 6.73 0.50 -9.53
C THR A 50 7.39 1.81 -9.95
N TYR A 51 7.14 2.28 -11.15
CA TYR A 51 7.59 3.59 -11.65
C TYR A 51 6.63 4.73 -11.32
N GLY A 52 5.44 4.39 -10.84
CA GLY A 52 4.41 5.31 -10.37
C GLY A 52 4.36 5.37 -8.84
N THR A 53 3.17 5.32 -8.30
CA THR A 53 2.96 5.45 -6.84
C THR A 53 3.29 4.18 -6.05
N LEU A 54 3.53 3.05 -6.72
CA LEU A 54 3.69 1.72 -6.10
C LEU A 54 5.16 1.24 -6.06
N PHE A 55 6.12 2.15 -6.01
CA PHE A 55 7.57 1.86 -6.00
C PHE A 55 7.94 0.79 -4.96
N ASP A 56 7.48 0.95 -3.73
CA ASP A 56 7.80 0.03 -2.63
C ASP A 56 7.18 -1.37 -2.79
N GLY A 57 6.19 -1.51 -3.64
CA GLY A 57 5.60 -2.82 -3.99
C GLY A 57 6.52 -3.66 -4.87
N GLY A 58 7.40 -3.03 -5.62
CA GLY A 58 8.39 -3.70 -6.47
C GLY A 58 9.71 -3.95 -5.75
N VAL A 59 10.42 -2.89 -5.38
CA VAL A 59 11.81 -3.00 -4.88
C VAL A 59 11.87 -3.56 -3.45
N PRO A 60 11.24 -2.95 -2.43
CA PRO A 60 11.16 -3.52 -1.09
C PRO A 60 10.17 -4.67 -0.95
N ASN A 61 9.36 -4.91 -1.98
CA ASN A 61 8.33 -5.95 -2.02
C ASN A 61 7.26 -5.81 -0.94
N ILE A 62 6.79 -4.58 -0.70
CA ILE A 62 5.70 -4.29 0.24
C ILE A 62 4.38 -4.72 -0.39
N VAL A 63 3.62 -5.54 0.32
CA VAL A 63 2.25 -5.88 -0.05
C VAL A 63 1.30 -4.88 0.60
N TYR A 64 0.73 -3.98 -0.20
CA TYR A 64 -0.22 -2.98 0.28
C TYR A 64 -1.57 -3.61 0.67
N PRO A 65 -2.24 -3.11 1.72
CA PRO A 65 -3.63 -3.46 1.96
C PRO A 65 -4.48 -3.02 0.77
N SER A 66 -5.34 -3.91 0.30
CA SER A 66 -6.05 -3.74 -0.97
C SER A 66 -7.55 -3.94 -0.79
N ARG A 67 -8.35 -3.07 -1.41
CA ARG A 67 -9.81 -3.13 -1.43
C ARG A 67 -10.33 -3.01 -2.85
N LEU A 68 -11.20 -3.93 -3.27
CA LEU A 68 -11.89 -3.84 -4.56
C LEU A 68 -12.98 -2.77 -4.48
N ILE A 69 -12.99 -1.85 -5.44
CA ILE A 69 -14.05 -0.86 -5.63
C ILE A 69 -14.94 -1.32 -6.78
N THR A 70 -16.25 -1.43 -6.55
CA THR A 70 -17.22 -1.83 -7.56
C THR A 70 -18.40 -0.85 -7.62
N ASN A 71 -18.94 -0.66 -8.80
CA ASN A 71 -20.15 0.14 -9.02
C ASN A 71 -21.41 -0.70 -8.73
N GLY A 72 -21.61 -1.13 -7.48
CA GLY A 72 -22.80 -1.88 -7.06
C GLY A 72 -22.85 -3.35 -7.51
N ARG A 73 -21.80 -3.88 -8.15
CA ARG A 73 -21.71 -5.29 -8.53
C ARG A 73 -21.52 -6.16 -7.27
N MET A 74 -22.17 -7.33 -7.25
CA MET A 74 -21.96 -8.31 -6.20
C MET A 74 -20.50 -8.80 -6.16
N ILE A 75 -19.89 -8.67 -5.00
CA ILE A 75 -18.51 -9.10 -4.73
C ILE A 75 -18.51 -10.55 -4.25
N SER A 76 -17.62 -11.37 -4.81
CA SER A 76 -17.42 -12.74 -4.35
C SER A 76 -16.87 -12.79 -2.92
N LYS A 77 -17.43 -13.64 -2.09
CA LYS A 77 -16.87 -13.92 -0.75
C LYS A 77 -15.58 -14.75 -0.83
N LYS A 78 -15.33 -15.43 -1.96
CA LYS A 78 -14.09 -16.18 -2.16
C LYS A 78 -12.98 -15.22 -2.50
N MET A 79 -11.95 -15.19 -1.65
CA MET A 79 -10.75 -14.39 -1.83
C MET A 79 -9.66 -15.19 -2.56
N THR A 80 -8.84 -14.50 -3.33
CA THR A 80 -7.74 -15.08 -4.11
C THR A 80 -6.53 -14.16 -4.04
N ALA A 81 -5.34 -14.75 -3.97
CA ALA A 81 -4.08 -14.03 -4.03
C ALA A 81 -3.74 -13.66 -5.48
N PHE A 82 -3.34 -12.42 -5.70
CA PHE A 82 -2.93 -11.90 -7.00
C PHE A 82 -1.53 -11.30 -6.93
N ASP A 83 -0.85 -11.32 -8.08
CA ASP A 83 0.32 -10.49 -8.37
C ASP A 83 -0.11 -9.32 -9.26
N PHE A 84 0.58 -8.18 -9.13
CA PHE A 84 0.32 -7.01 -9.97
C PHE A 84 1.47 -6.77 -10.95
N TYR A 85 1.10 -6.32 -12.14
CA TYR A 85 1.99 -5.86 -13.21
C TYR A 85 1.61 -4.44 -13.56
N GLY A 86 2.58 -3.54 -13.52
CA GLY A 86 2.38 -2.15 -13.92
C GLY A 86 2.29 -1.97 -15.43
N PRO A 87 2.08 -0.72 -15.89
CA PRO A 87 1.80 -0.43 -17.28
C PRO A 87 3.04 -0.36 -18.18
N THR A 88 4.25 -0.31 -17.61
CA THR A 88 5.47 -0.13 -18.40
C THR A 88 5.92 -1.42 -19.07
N CYS A 89 6.83 -1.31 -20.04
CA CYS A 89 7.44 -2.45 -20.70
C CYS A 89 8.60 -3.08 -19.91
N ASP A 90 8.98 -2.48 -18.77
CA ASP A 90 10.08 -2.97 -17.95
C ASP A 90 9.63 -4.15 -17.10
N SER A 91 10.43 -5.22 -17.06
CA SER A 91 10.20 -6.40 -16.24
C SER A 91 10.27 -6.11 -14.72
N MET A 92 10.87 -5.00 -14.30
CA MET A 92 10.88 -4.52 -12.93
C MET A 92 9.53 -3.93 -12.50
N ASP A 93 8.61 -3.66 -13.43
CA ASP A 93 7.27 -3.17 -13.14
C ASP A 93 6.33 -4.31 -12.72
N TYR A 94 6.78 -5.05 -11.74
CA TYR A 94 6.14 -6.22 -11.17
C TYR A 94 6.13 -6.15 -9.65
N MET A 95 4.98 -6.38 -9.07
CA MET A 95 4.76 -6.40 -7.62
C MET A 95 4.26 -7.78 -7.22
N LYS A 96 5.14 -8.52 -6.55
CA LYS A 96 4.83 -9.86 -6.05
C LYS A 96 3.84 -9.76 -4.89
N GLY A 97 2.66 -10.39 -5.05
CA GLY A 97 1.68 -10.49 -3.98
C GLY A 97 2.18 -11.28 -2.75
N PRO A 98 1.25 -11.70 -1.88
CA PRO A 98 -0.16 -11.92 -2.19
C PRO A 98 -1.06 -10.70 -1.97
N PHE A 99 -1.57 -10.07 -3.02
CA PHE A 99 -2.65 -9.09 -2.89
C PHE A 99 -3.98 -9.85 -2.82
N ILE A 100 -4.62 -9.83 -1.67
CA ILE A 100 -5.82 -10.64 -1.40
C ILE A 100 -7.07 -9.87 -1.83
N LEU A 101 -7.70 -10.31 -2.91
CA LEU A 101 -8.86 -9.68 -3.51
C LEU A 101 -9.97 -10.69 -3.84
N PRO A 102 -11.22 -10.24 -4.00
CA PRO A 102 -12.32 -11.10 -4.42
C PRO A 102 -12.02 -11.83 -5.74
N ASN A 103 -12.30 -13.13 -5.78
CA ASN A 103 -11.98 -13.97 -6.94
C ASN A 103 -12.67 -13.53 -8.24
N ASN A 104 -13.78 -12.77 -8.15
CA ASN A 104 -14.52 -12.29 -9.32
C ASN A 104 -14.09 -10.88 -9.79
N ILE A 105 -12.92 -10.40 -9.34
CA ILE A 105 -12.31 -9.19 -9.90
C ILE A 105 -12.08 -9.36 -11.40
N LYS A 106 -12.30 -8.32 -12.17
CA LYS A 106 -12.21 -8.35 -13.63
C LYS A 106 -11.67 -7.04 -14.19
N GLU A 107 -11.47 -7.02 -15.48
CA GLU A 107 -11.08 -5.84 -16.25
C GLU A 107 -12.08 -4.70 -16.04
N ASN A 108 -11.56 -3.49 -15.97
CA ASN A 108 -12.25 -2.24 -15.64
C ASN A 108 -12.78 -2.14 -14.20
N ASP A 109 -12.50 -3.09 -13.32
CA ASP A 109 -12.64 -2.89 -11.89
C ASP A 109 -11.54 -1.95 -11.37
N TYR A 110 -11.80 -1.31 -10.23
CA TYR A 110 -10.84 -0.47 -9.54
C TYR A 110 -10.41 -1.12 -8.23
N ILE A 111 -9.15 -0.91 -7.88
CA ILE A 111 -8.56 -1.37 -6.62
C ILE A 111 -8.02 -0.16 -5.90
N GLU A 112 -8.40 0.00 -4.65
CA GLU A 112 -7.75 0.92 -3.75
C GLU A 112 -6.61 0.20 -3.03
N LEU A 113 -5.42 0.82 -3.04
CA LEU A 113 -4.22 0.38 -2.36
C LEU A 113 -3.89 1.41 -1.29
N GLY A 114 -3.93 1.00 -0.03
CA GLY A 114 -3.71 1.86 1.13
C GLY A 114 -2.25 1.94 1.55
N GLN A 115 -1.98 2.69 2.63
CA GLN A 115 -0.65 2.86 3.24
C GLN A 115 0.37 3.56 2.32
N LEU A 116 -0.10 4.47 1.45
CA LEU A 116 0.70 5.20 0.48
C LEU A 116 0.90 6.69 0.83
N GLY A 117 0.54 7.12 2.04
CA GLY A 117 0.82 8.46 2.55
C GLY A 117 2.30 8.78 2.72
N ALA A 118 3.15 7.73 2.79
CA ALA A 118 4.60 7.86 2.73
C ALA A 118 5.12 7.24 1.43
N TYR A 119 5.98 7.99 0.73
CA TYR A 119 6.72 7.58 -0.47
C TYR A 119 5.90 7.30 -1.74
N GLY A 120 4.59 7.15 -1.66
CA GLY A 120 3.73 6.94 -2.83
C GLY A 120 3.87 8.05 -3.89
N LEU A 121 3.77 9.30 -3.49
CA LEU A 121 3.92 10.44 -4.40
C LEU A 121 5.38 10.81 -4.68
N THR A 122 6.27 10.60 -3.72
CA THR A 122 7.65 11.10 -3.76
C THR A 122 8.54 10.32 -4.73
N PHE A 123 8.32 9.03 -4.87
CA PHE A 123 9.14 8.16 -5.74
C PHE A 123 8.56 7.96 -7.14
N ARG A 124 7.36 8.46 -7.40
CA ARG A 124 6.77 8.34 -8.74
C ARG A 124 7.59 9.10 -9.79
N THR A 125 7.61 8.54 -10.98
CA THR A 125 8.31 9.09 -12.13
C THR A 125 7.35 9.34 -13.30
N GLN A 126 7.85 9.94 -14.37
CA GLN A 126 7.12 10.07 -15.64
C GLN A 126 7.59 9.03 -16.69
N PHE A 127 8.20 7.94 -16.23
CA PHE A 127 8.73 6.92 -17.12
C PHE A 127 7.63 6.35 -18.04
N ASN A 128 7.93 6.24 -19.31
CA ASN A 128 7.02 5.85 -20.40
C ASN A 128 5.72 6.67 -20.51
N GLY A 129 5.64 7.84 -19.86
CA GLY A 129 4.45 8.69 -19.89
C GLY A 129 3.29 8.20 -19.00
N PHE A 130 3.49 7.18 -18.20
CA PHE A 130 2.49 6.72 -17.23
C PHE A 130 2.60 7.55 -15.96
N TYR A 131 1.81 8.62 -15.91
CA TYR A 131 1.83 9.58 -14.82
C TYR A 131 0.44 10.19 -14.61
N SER A 132 0.08 10.44 -13.36
CA SER A 132 -1.13 11.16 -13.00
C SER A 132 -0.88 12.04 -11.78
N ASP A 133 -1.32 13.27 -11.83
CA ASP A 133 -1.34 14.26 -10.72
C ASP A 133 -2.73 14.52 -10.19
N LYS A 134 -3.68 13.66 -10.51
CA LYS A 134 -5.02 13.72 -9.94
C LYS A 134 -4.97 13.28 -8.49
N ILE A 135 -5.11 14.23 -7.59
CA ILE A 135 -5.14 14.02 -6.13
C ILE A 135 -6.47 14.57 -5.63
N PHE A 136 -7.13 13.80 -4.78
CA PHE A 136 -8.40 14.15 -4.17
C PHE A 136 -8.28 14.02 -2.66
N GLU A 137 -8.80 15.00 -1.94
CA GLU A 137 -9.03 14.90 -0.51
C GLU A 137 -10.32 14.11 -0.26
N VAL A 138 -10.26 13.19 0.69
CA VAL A 138 -11.39 12.33 1.06
C VAL A 138 -11.50 12.25 2.58
N GLU A 139 -12.71 11.98 3.08
CA GLU A 139 -13.02 11.88 4.51
C GLU A 139 -13.34 10.45 4.95
N ASP A 140 -13.10 9.47 4.09
CA ASP A 140 -13.35 8.07 4.38
C ASP A 140 -12.24 7.41 5.22
N GLU A 141 -12.57 6.26 5.80
CA GLU A 141 -11.63 5.49 6.58
C GLU A 141 -10.57 4.82 5.70
N PRO A 142 -9.31 4.74 6.16
CA PRO A 142 -8.25 4.08 5.42
C PRO A 142 -8.59 2.61 5.16
N VAL A 143 -8.03 2.02 4.11
CA VAL A 143 -8.24 0.60 3.75
C VAL A 143 -7.88 -0.33 4.91
N MET A 144 -6.84 0.03 5.66
CA MET A 144 -6.42 -0.65 6.88
C MET A 144 -5.81 0.38 7.82
N THR A 145 -6.15 0.32 9.10
CA THR A 145 -5.48 1.10 10.13
C THR A 145 -4.54 0.22 10.95
N MET A 146 -3.37 0.78 11.27
CA MET A 146 -2.42 0.21 12.22
C MET A 146 -2.70 0.67 13.65
N TYR A 147 -3.60 1.63 13.83
CA TYR A 147 -3.94 2.23 15.11
C TYR A 147 -5.27 1.67 15.63
N ASP A 148 -5.29 1.34 16.91
CA ASP A 148 -6.53 0.96 17.60
C ASP A 148 -7.38 2.23 17.78
N LYS A 149 -8.59 2.25 17.22
CA LYS A 149 -9.51 3.40 17.29
C LYS A 149 -9.80 3.83 18.74
N ASP A 150 -9.82 2.89 19.67
CA ASP A 150 -10.08 3.18 21.09
C ASP A 150 -8.85 3.79 21.80
N LYS A 151 -7.66 3.53 21.29
CA LYS A 151 -6.39 4.04 21.83
C LYS A 151 -5.93 5.34 21.20
N SER A 152 -6.35 5.68 19.99
CA SER A 152 -5.95 6.90 19.29
C SER A 152 -6.35 8.18 20.07
N LYS A 153 -7.43 8.12 20.85
CA LYS A 153 -7.85 9.23 21.73
C LYS A 153 -6.90 9.50 22.91
N SER A 154 -6.06 8.55 23.28
CA SER A 154 -5.13 8.69 24.41
C SER A 154 -3.78 9.31 24.07
N TYR A 155 -3.44 9.40 22.79
CA TYR A 155 -2.16 9.97 22.33
C TYR A 155 -2.23 11.44 21.92
N LEU A 156 -3.43 12.02 21.85
CA LEU A 156 -3.65 13.44 21.51
C LEU A 156 -3.69 14.39 22.73
N VAL A 157 -3.37 13.88 23.91
CA VAL A 157 -3.33 14.67 25.16
C VAL A 157 -1.97 14.47 25.81
N ALA A 158 -0.99 15.19 25.31
CA ALA A 158 0.25 15.45 26.03
C ALA A 158 0.82 16.81 25.59
#